data_5b3a54bad3dbff844ee4ca2710e6cc4a
#
_entry.id   5b3a54bad3dbff844ee4ca2710e6cc4a
#
_cell.length_a   1.000
_cell.length_b   1.000
_cell.length_c   1.000
_cell.angle_alpha   90.00
_cell.angle_beta   90.00
_cell.angle_gamma   90.00
#
_symmetry.space_group_name_H-M   'P 1'
#
loop_
_entity.id
_entity.type
_entity.pdbx_description
1 polymer ?
#
loop_
_entity_poly.entity_id
_entity_poly.type
_entity_poly.pdbx_seq_one_letter_code
_entity_poly.pdbx_strand_id
1 'polypeptide(L)'
;MQRVNIILDPMQTSAEAKTLEASLRALVIGQDEAIEQVVNAYEAYVIGLVAPGRPIGNFLFLRPTGSGKTRMVEAVAESLLHNPRAFVKIDCAEFLPSHEIVKLIGSPPGYLGHRETHASLSQEVLNQHHTDALKISFVLFDEIEKASDAFWNLLLGILDKGALTLGDNSKVDFSRAMIFMTSNLVAAEMSALVAPRFGFSTSSRAAEHPSSASLEEKIERTGIAAARRKFIPEFINRLDKIVTFKPLGTRPT
;
A
#
# COMPACT_ATOMS: atom_id res chain seq x y z
N MET A 1 5.73 -28.25 -35.65
CA MET A 1 5.50 -27.27 -34.56
C MET A 1 5.83 -25.87 -35.09
N GLN A 2 4.82 -25.08 -35.46
CA GLN A 2 5.02 -23.69 -35.85
C GLN A 2 5.37 -22.89 -34.60
N ARG A 3 6.56 -22.25 -34.59
CA ARG A 3 6.90 -21.24 -33.60
C ARG A 3 6.05 -19.99 -33.90
N VAL A 4 5.05 -19.72 -33.10
CA VAL A 4 4.34 -18.44 -33.12
C VAL A 4 5.34 -17.41 -32.57
N ASN A 5 5.85 -16.54 -33.43
CA ASN A 5 6.59 -15.36 -33.00
C ASN A 5 5.57 -14.39 -32.38
N ILE A 6 5.39 -14.46 -31.07
CA ILE A 6 4.64 -13.44 -30.32
C ILE A 6 5.59 -12.23 -30.26
N ILE A 7 5.31 -11.24 -31.08
CA ILE A 7 5.91 -9.91 -30.92
C ILE A 7 5.26 -9.32 -29.68
N LEU A 8 6.02 -9.24 -28.58
CA LEU A 8 5.59 -8.55 -27.37
C LEU A 8 5.48 -7.05 -27.73
N ASP A 9 4.27 -6.57 -27.85
CA ASP A 9 3.99 -5.13 -27.97
C ASP A 9 4.02 -4.53 -26.56
N PRO A 10 5.02 -3.70 -26.21
CA PRO A 10 5.14 -3.11 -24.88
C PRO A 10 3.99 -2.15 -24.53
N MET A 11 3.13 -1.82 -25.49
CA MET A 11 1.93 -1.00 -25.32
C MET A 11 0.67 -1.83 -25.06
N GLN A 12 0.72 -3.17 -25.12
CA GLN A 12 -0.43 -4.04 -24.88
C GLN A 12 -0.45 -4.51 -23.43
N THR A 13 -1.28 -3.88 -22.62
CA THR A 13 -1.65 -4.37 -21.28
C THR A 13 -2.36 -5.72 -21.39
N SER A 14 -2.06 -6.67 -20.50
CA SER A 14 -2.70 -7.98 -20.46
C SER A 14 -4.22 -7.87 -20.27
N ALA A 15 -4.98 -8.85 -20.75
CA ALA A 15 -6.43 -8.85 -20.58
C ALA A 15 -6.85 -8.86 -19.09
N GLU A 16 -6.07 -9.57 -18.26
CA GLU A 16 -6.29 -9.62 -16.81
C GLU A 16 -6.05 -8.27 -16.15
N ALA A 17 -4.99 -7.55 -16.52
CA ALA A 17 -4.69 -6.21 -15.99
C ALA A 17 -5.76 -5.18 -16.43
N LYS A 18 -6.24 -5.25 -17.68
CA LYS A 18 -7.36 -4.40 -18.15
C LYS A 18 -8.64 -4.65 -17.37
N THR A 19 -8.95 -5.93 -17.10
CA THR A 19 -10.12 -6.31 -16.31
C THR A 19 -10.01 -5.78 -14.88
N LEU A 20 -8.83 -5.92 -14.26
CA LEU A 20 -8.55 -5.37 -12.94
C LEU A 20 -8.72 -3.86 -12.92
N GLU A 21 -8.13 -3.15 -13.88
CA GLU A 21 -8.26 -1.69 -14.00
C GLU A 21 -9.72 -1.24 -14.08
N ALA A 22 -10.50 -1.85 -14.96
CA ALA A 22 -11.92 -1.54 -15.13
C ALA A 22 -12.71 -1.77 -13.82
N SER A 23 -12.44 -2.87 -13.11
CA SER A 23 -13.07 -3.18 -11.83
C SER A 23 -12.69 -2.17 -10.74
N LEU A 24 -11.40 -1.81 -10.64
CA LEU A 24 -10.93 -0.84 -9.67
C LEU A 24 -11.52 0.55 -9.92
N ARG A 25 -11.60 1.00 -11.18
CA ARG A 25 -12.22 2.28 -11.54
C ARG A 25 -13.71 2.34 -11.20
N ALA A 26 -14.40 1.21 -11.22
CA ALA A 26 -15.80 1.12 -10.79
C ALA A 26 -15.98 1.20 -9.26
N LEU A 27 -15.02 0.66 -8.50
CA LEU A 27 -15.09 0.54 -7.04
C LEU A 27 -14.44 1.73 -6.29
N VAL A 28 -13.45 2.39 -6.92
CA VAL A 28 -12.65 3.45 -6.30
C VAL A 28 -12.69 4.70 -7.17
N ILE A 29 -13.30 5.76 -6.67
CA ILE A 29 -13.51 6.99 -7.43
C ILE A 29 -12.38 8.00 -7.14
N GLY A 30 -11.83 8.61 -8.20
CA GLY A 30 -10.93 9.76 -8.09
C GLY A 30 -9.52 9.43 -7.59
N GLN A 31 -9.09 8.16 -7.65
CA GLN A 31 -7.76 7.72 -7.23
C GLN A 31 -7.02 7.04 -8.40
N ASP A 32 -7.04 7.67 -9.57
CA ASP A 32 -6.51 7.11 -10.82
C ASP A 32 -5.06 6.68 -10.71
N GLU A 33 -4.21 7.49 -10.07
CA GLU A 33 -2.79 7.17 -9.86
C GLU A 33 -2.63 5.90 -9.01
N ALA A 34 -3.38 5.76 -7.90
CA ALA A 34 -3.32 4.57 -7.08
C ALA A 34 -3.74 3.32 -7.85
N ILE A 35 -4.80 3.42 -8.66
CA ILE A 35 -5.27 2.33 -9.52
C ILE A 35 -4.19 1.93 -10.52
N GLU A 36 -3.62 2.89 -11.23
CA GLU A 36 -2.57 2.66 -12.23
C GLU A 36 -1.35 1.95 -11.63
N GLN A 37 -0.87 2.38 -10.46
CA GLN A 37 0.30 1.77 -9.84
C GLN A 37 0.04 0.34 -9.37
N VAL A 38 -1.16 0.04 -8.85
CA VAL A 38 -1.54 -1.32 -8.46
C VAL A 38 -1.67 -2.22 -9.68
N VAL A 39 -2.30 -1.74 -10.75
CA VAL A 39 -2.45 -2.48 -12.01
C VAL A 39 -1.10 -2.78 -12.64
N ASN A 40 -0.18 -1.80 -12.68
CA ASN A 40 1.18 -1.99 -13.21
C ASN A 40 1.95 -3.05 -12.43
N ALA A 41 1.85 -3.08 -11.08
CA ALA A 41 2.49 -4.11 -10.27
C ALA A 41 1.88 -5.50 -10.50
N TYR A 42 0.56 -5.57 -10.63
CA TYR A 42 -0.13 -6.82 -10.97
C TYR A 42 0.27 -7.32 -12.36
N GLU A 43 0.33 -6.45 -13.35
CA GLU A 43 0.78 -6.79 -14.69
C GLU A 43 2.21 -7.31 -14.71
N ALA A 44 3.14 -6.63 -14.01
CA ALA A 44 4.53 -7.09 -13.85
C ALA A 44 4.61 -8.48 -13.23
N TYR A 45 3.72 -8.79 -12.28
CA TYR A 45 3.62 -10.12 -11.67
C TYR A 45 3.12 -11.17 -12.68
N VAL A 46 2.06 -10.88 -13.42
CA VAL A 46 1.46 -11.82 -14.41
C VAL A 46 2.45 -12.19 -15.51
N ILE A 47 3.25 -11.22 -15.99
CA ILE A 47 4.25 -11.44 -17.03
C ILE A 47 5.62 -11.91 -16.49
N GLY A 48 5.75 -12.12 -15.16
CA GLY A 48 6.96 -12.66 -14.54
C GLY A 48 8.13 -11.68 -14.46
N LEU A 49 7.89 -10.37 -14.44
CA LEU A 49 8.93 -9.33 -14.33
C LEU A 49 9.19 -8.86 -12.89
N VAL A 50 8.60 -9.52 -11.90
CA VAL A 50 8.87 -9.20 -10.48
C VAL A 50 10.24 -9.72 -10.07
N ALA A 51 11.01 -8.90 -9.35
CA ALA A 51 12.33 -9.29 -8.85
C ALA A 51 12.22 -10.47 -7.88
N PRO A 52 13.01 -11.55 -8.03
CA PRO A 52 12.96 -12.68 -7.13
C PRO A 52 13.26 -12.29 -5.67
N GLY A 53 12.49 -12.86 -4.74
CA GLY A 53 12.70 -12.65 -3.31
C GLY A 53 12.27 -11.27 -2.79
N ARG A 54 11.47 -10.52 -3.57
CA ARG A 54 10.84 -9.26 -3.12
C ARG A 54 9.32 -9.38 -3.24
N PRO A 55 8.55 -8.62 -2.45
CA PRO A 55 7.10 -8.51 -2.66
C PRO A 55 6.76 -8.05 -4.08
N ILE A 56 5.56 -8.37 -4.54
CA ILE A 56 5.04 -7.96 -5.86
C ILE A 56 5.00 -6.43 -5.99
N GLY A 57 4.70 -5.74 -4.89
CA GLY A 57 4.71 -4.29 -4.83
C GLY A 57 4.56 -3.78 -3.41
N ASN A 58 5.27 -2.69 -3.10
CA ASN A 58 5.31 -2.02 -1.81
C ASN A 58 4.76 -0.60 -1.98
N PHE A 59 3.52 -0.36 -1.55
CA PHE A 59 2.81 0.91 -1.75
C PHE A 59 2.64 1.66 -0.44
N LEU A 60 2.99 2.95 -0.42
CA LEU A 60 2.68 3.86 0.68
C LEU A 60 1.57 4.84 0.26
N PHE A 61 0.44 4.75 0.93
CA PHE A 61 -0.72 5.61 0.73
C PHE A 61 -0.74 6.75 1.76
N LEU A 62 -0.56 7.97 1.28
CA LEU A 62 -0.54 9.17 2.10
C LEU A 62 -1.88 9.87 2.03
N ARG A 63 -2.51 10.17 3.18
CA ARG A 63 -3.68 11.05 3.25
C ARG A 63 -4.22 11.26 4.67
N PRO A 64 -5.06 12.30 4.88
CA PRO A 64 -5.89 12.43 6.08
C PRO A 64 -6.81 11.23 6.31
N THR A 65 -7.19 11.01 7.57
CA THR A 65 -8.10 9.95 8.00
C THR A 65 -9.44 10.01 7.25
N GLY A 66 -10.08 8.86 7.03
CA GLY A 66 -11.40 8.79 6.39
C GLY A 66 -11.40 8.87 4.85
N SER A 67 -10.30 8.68 4.21
CA SER A 67 -10.06 8.98 2.81
C SER A 67 -10.17 7.81 1.82
N GLY A 68 -10.58 6.64 2.27
CA GLY A 68 -10.72 5.49 1.38
C GLY A 68 -9.43 4.70 1.11
N LYS A 69 -8.36 4.86 1.91
CA LYS A 69 -7.13 4.07 1.77
C LYS A 69 -7.40 2.56 1.90
N THR A 70 -8.14 2.17 2.94
CA THR A 70 -8.58 0.78 3.13
C THR A 70 -9.48 0.32 1.99
N ARG A 71 -10.36 1.22 1.46
CA ARG A 71 -11.24 0.89 0.32
C ARG A 71 -10.47 0.48 -0.93
N MET A 72 -9.29 1.05 -1.18
CA MET A 72 -8.44 0.60 -2.29
C MET A 72 -8.01 -0.86 -2.11
N VAL A 73 -7.56 -1.25 -0.92
CA VAL A 73 -7.14 -2.64 -0.64
C VAL A 73 -8.33 -3.60 -0.72
N GLU A 74 -9.49 -3.20 -0.17
CA GLU A 74 -10.75 -3.95 -0.31
C GLU A 74 -11.14 -4.14 -1.78
N ALA A 75 -11.03 -3.08 -2.60
CA ALA A 75 -11.36 -3.14 -4.02
C ALA A 75 -10.42 -4.09 -4.79
N VAL A 76 -9.12 -4.09 -4.46
CA VAL A 76 -8.15 -5.02 -5.05
C VAL A 76 -8.50 -6.46 -4.69
N ALA A 77 -8.77 -6.72 -3.40
CA ALA A 77 -9.16 -8.04 -2.92
C ALA A 77 -10.50 -8.51 -3.53
N GLU A 78 -11.49 -7.61 -3.63
CA GLU A 78 -12.79 -7.88 -4.26
C GLU A 78 -12.63 -8.20 -5.76
N SER A 79 -11.81 -7.43 -6.47
CA SER A 79 -11.61 -7.61 -7.91
C SER A 79 -10.86 -8.90 -8.26
N LEU A 80 -9.85 -9.28 -7.47
CA LEU A 80 -8.98 -10.40 -7.77
C LEU A 80 -9.37 -11.71 -7.07
N LEU A 81 -9.94 -11.62 -5.86
CA LEU A 81 -10.28 -12.78 -5.02
C LEU A 81 -11.80 -12.89 -4.75
N HIS A 82 -12.60 -12.01 -5.34
CA HIS A 82 -14.07 -11.95 -5.17
C HIS A 82 -14.52 -11.85 -3.70
N ASN A 83 -13.64 -11.30 -2.85
CA ASN A 83 -13.91 -11.10 -1.43
C ASN A 83 -13.20 -9.82 -0.93
N PRO A 84 -13.95 -8.76 -0.59
CA PRO A 84 -13.36 -7.50 -0.14
C PRO A 84 -12.62 -7.61 1.20
N ARG A 85 -12.74 -8.73 1.91
CA ARG A 85 -12.04 -9.00 3.18
C ARG A 85 -10.84 -9.93 3.01
N ALA A 86 -10.50 -10.31 1.78
CA ALA A 86 -9.41 -11.24 1.48
C ALA A 86 -8.03 -10.56 1.57
N PHE A 87 -7.72 -9.94 2.71
CA PHE A 87 -6.41 -9.38 3.02
C PHE A 87 -6.11 -9.45 4.52
N VAL A 88 -4.83 -9.47 4.84
CA VAL A 88 -4.34 -9.40 6.23
C VAL A 88 -4.19 -7.94 6.61
N LYS A 89 -4.94 -7.49 7.63
CA LYS A 89 -4.83 -6.13 8.17
C LYS A 89 -4.07 -6.13 9.49
N ILE A 90 -3.05 -5.29 9.57
CA ILE A 90 -2.25 -5.03 10.77
C ILE A 90 -2.39 -3.55 11.12
N ASP A 91 -2.98 -3.24 12.26
CA ASP A 91 -3.00 -1.89 12.81
C ASP A 91 -1.68 -1.65 13.56
N CYS A 92 -0.83 -0.78 12.99
CA CYS A 92 0.50 -0.53 13.56
C CYS A 92 0.44 0.22 14.90
N ALA A 93 -0.68 0.85 15.23
CA ALA A 93 -0.87 1.49 16.54
C ALA A 93 -0.90 0.48 17.70
N GLU A 94 -1.31 -0.76 17.44
CA GLU A 94 -1.29 -1.85 18.44
C GLU A 94 0.14 -2.28 18.81
N PHE A 95 1.12 -1.95 17.97
CA PHE A 95 2.52 -2.35 18.10
C PHE A 95 3.44 -1.20 18.55
N LEU A 96 2.88 -0.16 19.14
CA LEU A 96 3.64 0.93 19.76
C LEU A 96 4.56 0.45 20.89
N PRO A 97 4.11 -0.44 21.82
CA PRO A 97 5.02 -1.10 22.77
C PRO A 97 5.84 -2.19 22.05
N SER A 98 7.16 -2.11 22.15
CA SER A 98 8.07 -3.05 21.44
C SER A 98 7.85 -4.53 21.77
N HIS A 99 7.30 -4.85 22.96
CA HIS A 99 7.01 -6.24 23.34
C HIS A 99 5.80 -6.82 22.60
N GLU A 100 4.90 -6.00 22.07
CA GLU A 100 3.73 -6.46 21.31
C GLU A 100 4.10 -7.07 19.95
N ILE A 101 5.34 -6.89 19.48
CA ILE A 101 5.85 -7.52 18.27
C ILE A 101 5.70 -9.04 18.27
N VAL A 102 5.66 -9.65 19.46
CA VAL A 102 5.44 -11.08 19.65
C VAL A 102 4.08 -11.53 19.09
N LYS A 103 3.07 -10.68 19.05
CA LYS A 103 1.79 -10.99 18.40
C LYS A 103 1.93 -11.16 16.89
N LEU A 104 2.88 -10.46 16.28
CA LEU A 104 3.13 -10.57 14.84
C LEU A 104 3.91 -11.83 14.49
N ILE A 105 4.99 -12.10 15.24
CA ILE A 105 5.95 -13.15 14.90
C ILE A 105 5.80 -14.43 15.73
N GLY A 106 4.94 -14.43 16.74
CA GLY A 106 4.82 -15.53 17.70
C GLY A 106 5.91 -15.50 18.78
N SER A 107 5.69 -16.24 19.87
CA SER A 107 6.66 -16.39 20.97
C SER A 107 7.68 -17.48 20.64
N PRO A 108 8.97 -17.30 21.01
CA PRO A 108 9.96 -18.36 20.91
C PRO A 108 9.59 -19.59 21.75
N PRO A 109 9.99 -20.81 21.33
CA PRO A 109 9.80 -22.01 22.12
C PRO A 109 10.41 -21.89 23.53
N GLY A 110 9.64 -22.26 24.55
CA GLY A 110 10.07 -22.22 25.97
C GLY A 110 9.68 -20.93 26.70
N TYR A 111 9.13 -19.92 26.05
CA TYR A 111 8.57 -18.77 26.76
C TYR A 111 7.12 -19.02 27.19
N LEU A 112 6.73 -18.42 28.33
CA LEU A 112 5.34 -18.45 28.82
C LEU A 112 4.43 -17.84 27.72
N GLY A 113 3.37 -18.58 27.35
CA GLY A 113 2.45 -18.14 26.28
C GLY A 113 2.78 -18.65 24.87
N HIS A 114 3.88 -19.40 24.66
CA HIS A 114 4.25 -19.93 23.34
C HIS A 114 3.13 -20.73 22.66
N ARG A 115 2.33 -21.49 23.41
CA ARG A 115 1.22 -22.29 22.86
C ARG A 115 -0.04 -21.49 22.56
N GLU A 116 -0.14 -20.26 23.06
CA GLU A 116 -1.33 -19.41 22.98
C GLU A 116 -1.17 -18.28 21.95
N THR A 117 0.08 -17.97 21.56
CA THR A 117 0.37 -16.85 20.66
C THR A 117 0.59 -17.35 19.24
N HIS A 118 -0.48 -17.33 18.44
CA HIS A 118 -0.36 -17.54 16.98
C HIS A 118 0.17 -16.28 16.30
N ALA A 119 1.20 -16.46 15.47
CA ALA A 119 1.76 -15.34 14.70
C ALA A 119 0.75 -14.79 13.70
N SER A 120 0.42 -13.50 13.81
CA SER A 120 -0.51 -12.84 12.88
C SER A 120 0.05 -12.73 11.45
N LEU A 121 1.36 -12.87 11.28
CA LEU A 121 2.04 -12.89 9.97
C LEU A 121 2.64 -14.27 9.66
N SER A 122 1.94 -15.35 9.98
CA SER A 122 2.37 -16.71 9.60
C SER A 122 2.11 -16.96 8.10
N GLN A 123 2.80 -17.96 7.52
CA GLN A 123 2.57 -18.36 6.13
C GLN A 123 1.12 -18.84 5.89
N GLU A 124 0.54 -19.45 6.88
CA GLU A 124 -0.84 -19.94 6.86
C GLU A 124 -1.83 -18.77 6.75
N VAL A 125 -1.63 -17.72 7.54
CA VAL A 125 -2.43 -16.50 7.49
C VAL A 125 -2.26 -15.78 6.14
N LEU A 126 -1.05 -15.68 5.61
CA LEU A 126 -0.82 -15.09 4.29
C LEU A 126 -1.54 -15.87 3.18
N ASN A 127 -1.51 -17.19 3.25
CA ASN A 127 -2.07 -18.05 2.21
C ASN A 127 -3.58 -18.32 2.36
N GLN A 128 -4.21 -17.86 3.44
CA GLN A 128 -5.61 -18.21 3.79
C GLN A 128 -6.64 -17.85 2.70
N HIS A 129 -6.32 -16.86 1.85
CA HIS A 129 -7.19 -16.41 0.76
C HIS A 129 -6.69 -16.82 -0.62
N HIS A 130 -5.63 -17.63 -0.71
CA HIS A 130 -5.17 -18.16 -1.99
C HIS A 130 -6.23 -19.04 -2.63
N THR A 131 -6.33 -18.96 -3.94
CA THR A 131 -7.17 -19.83 -4.76
C THR A 131 -6.30 -20.70 -5.66
N ASP A 132 -6.89 -21.68 -6.32
CA ASP A 132 -6.16 -22.48 -7.32
C ASP A 132 -5.68 -21.63 -8.50
N ALA A 133 -6.45 -20.60 -8.86
CA ALA A 133 -6.15 -19.71 -9.98
C ALA A 133 -5.18 -18.60 -9.61
N LEU A 134 -5.22 -18.09 -8.36
CA LEU A 134 -4.43 -16.93 -7.95
C LEU A 134 -3.84 -17.14 -6.56
N LYS A 135 -2.51 -17.06 -6.47
CA LYS A 135 -1.75 -17.21 -5.22
C LYS A 135 -1.03 -15.92 -4.87
N ILE A 136 -1.83 -14.87 -4.64
CA ILE A 136 -1.35 -13.55 -4.17
C ILE A 136 -1.94 -13.29 -2.80
N SER A 137 -1.11 -12.76 -1.89
CA SER A 137 -1.53 -12.28 -0.57
C SER A 137 -1.59 -10.76 -0.57
N PHE A 138 -2.64 -10.19 -0.02
CA PHE A 138 -2.73 -8.75 0.22
C PHE A 138 -2.51 -8.47 1.70
N VAL A 139 -1.59 -7.57 2.00
CA VAL A 139 -1.24 -7.18 3.38
C VAL A 139 -1.36 -5.68 3.52
N LEU A 140 -2.12 -5.22 4.50
CA LEU A 140 -2.28 -3.82 4.84
C LEU A 140 -1.66 -3.53 6.20
N PHE A 141 -0.61 -2.71 6.23
CA PHE A 141 -0.09 -2.10 7.44
C PHE A 141 -0.71 -0.69 7.58
N ASP A 142 -1.62 -0.55 8.53
CA ASP A 142 -2.38 0.70 8.74
C ASP A 142 -1.66 1.58 9.77
N GLU A 143 -1.55 2.88 9.50
CA GLU A 143 -0.94 3.89 10.38
C GLU A 143 0.52 3.58 10.78
N ILE A 144 1.37 3.25 9.78
CA ILE A 144 2.76 2.81 10.00
C ILE A 144 3.61 3.78 10.83
N GLU A 145 3.27 5.07 10.87
CA GLU A 145 3.95 6.08 11.67
C GLU A 145 3.83 5.89 13.18
N LYS A 146 2.90 5.04 13.61
CA LYS A 146 2.67 4.75 15.02
C LYS A 146 3.45 3.54 15.54
N ALA A 147 4.10 2.81 14.63
CA ALA A 147 4.83 1.61 14.96
C ALA A 147 6.12 1.87 15.76
N SER A 148 6.51 0.90 16.60
CA SER A 148 7.79 0.92 17.33
C SER A 148 8.98 0.66 16.41
N ASP A 149 10.21 0.97 16.88
CA ASP A 149 11.44 0.69 16.15
C ASP A 149 11.62 -0.81 15.85
N ALA A 150 11.17 -1.69 16.75
CA ALA A 150 11.20 -3.13 16.54
C ALA A 150 10.32 -3.55 15.36
N PHE A 151 9.13 -2.95 15.23
CA PHE A 151 8.25 -3.16 14.09
C PHE A 151 8.89 -2.65 12.78
N TRP A 152 9.52 -1.48 12.82
CA TRP A 152 10.20 -0.91 11.66
C TRP A 152 11.30 -1.82 11.13
N ASN A 153 12.15 -2.36 12.01
CA ASN A 153 13.21 -3.29 11.61
C ASN A 153 12.65 -4.56 10.93
N LEU A 154 11.54 -5.07 11.45
CA LEU A 154 10.85 -6.21 10.87
C LEU A 154 10.26 -5.88 9.50
N LEU A 155 9.55 -4.76 9.39
CA LEU A 155 8.96 -4.29 8.14
C LEU A 155 10.01 -4.09 7.05
N LEU A 156 11.15 -3.47 7.37
CA LEU A 156 12.25 -3.30 6.43
C LEU A 156 12.76 -4.63 5.87
N GLY A 157 12.83 -5.67 6.70
CA GLY A 157 13.19 -7.03 6.27
C GLY A 157 12.19 -7.61 5.27
N ILE A 158 10.90 -7.44 5.54
CA ILE A 158 9.82 -7.88 4.64
C ILE A 158 9.90 -7.16 3.28
N LEU A 159 10.00 -5.82 3.31
CA LEU A 159 10.00 -5.01 2.08
C LEU A 159 11.24 -5.25 1.20
N ASP A 160 12.37 -5.56 1.80
CA ASP A 160 13.66 -5.73 1.08
C ASP A 160 13.85 -7.16 0.57
N LYS A 161 13.59 -8.14 1.43
CA LYS A 161 13.91 -9.55 1.18
C LYS A 161 12.69 -10.44 0.98
N GLY A 162 11.48 -9.87 1.01
CA GLY A 162 10.24 -10.64 0.93
C GLY A 162 10.16 -11.77 1.95
N ALA A 163 10.82 -11.65 3.10
CA ALA A 163 10.91 -12.71 4.09
C ALA A 163 10.85 -12.20 5.53
N LEU A 164 10.20 -12.97 6.38
CA LEU A 164 10.09 -12.74 7.82
C LEU A 164 10.47 -14.02 8.56
N THR A 165 11.31 -13.90 9.60
CA THR A 165 11.59 -15.00 10.52
C THR A 165 10.68 -14.88 11.73
N LEU A 166 9.92 -15.92 12.02
CA LEU A 166 9.04 -16.00 13.18
C LEU A 166 9.80 -16.35 14.46
N GLY A 167 9.13 -16.25 15.60
CA GLY A 167 9.71 -16.56 16.90
C GLY A 167 10.13 -18.04 17.07
N ASP A 168 9.54 -18.97 16.32
CA ASP A 168 9.91 -20.39 16.25
C ASP A 168 11.00 -20.70 15.23
N ASN A 169 11.65 -19.68 14.65
CA ASN A 169 12.63 -19.74 13.57
C ASN A 169 12.08 -20.20 12.20
N SER A 170 10.79 -20.40 12.03
CA SER A 170 10.20 -20.62 10.71
C SER A 170 10.29 -19.35 9.85
N LYS A 171 10.32 -19.51 8.53
CA LYS A 171 10.40 -18.40 7.60
C LYS A 171 9.08 -18.27 6.86
N VAL A 172 8.60 -17.04 6.76
CA VAL A 172 7.42 -16.64 6.00
C VAL A 172 7.87 -15.95 4.72
N ASP A 173 7.35 -16.39 3.59
CA ASP A 173 7.64 -15.85 2.27
C ASP A 173 6.59 -14.85 1.83
N PHE A 174 7.00 -13.61 1.60
CA PHE A 174 6.18 -12.49 1.13
C PHE A 174 6.41 -12.20 -0.37
N SER A 175 7.15 -13.04 -1.10
CA SER A 175 7.44 -12.81 -2.53
C SER A 175 6.17 -12.78 -3.41
N ARG A 176 5.07 -13.34 -2.91
CA ARG A 176 3.75 -13.30 -3.54
C ARG A 176 2.79 -12.34 -2.84
N ALA A 177 3.30 -11.38 -2.09
CA ALA A 177 2.48 -10.39 -1.41
C ALA A 177 2.50 -9.05 -2.13
N MET A 178 1.36 -8.38 -2.22
CA MET A 178 1.25 -6.94 -2.42
C MET A 178 1.10 -6.29 -1.04
N ILE A 179 2.00 -5.39 -0.72
CA ILE A 179 2.06 -4.72 0.57
C ILE A 179 1.56 -3.30 0.42
N PHE A 180 0.51 -3.00 1.15
CA PHE A 180 -0.07 -1.67 1.26
C PHE A 180 0.23 -1.11 2.64
N MET A 181 0.67 0.11 2.68
CA MET A 181 0.94 0.83 3.92
C MET A 181 0.19 2.14 3.90
N THR A 182 -0.38 2.54 5.03
CA THR A 182 -1.06 3.84 5.14
C THR A 182 -0.35 4.72 6.15
N SER A 183 -0.37 6.03 5.90
CA SER A 183 0.10 7.02 6.85
C SER A 183 -0.72 8.29 6.81
N ASN A 184 -0.89 8.90 7.99
CA ASN A 184 -1.54 10.19 8.18
C ASN A 184 -0.55 11.34 8.48
N LEU A 185 0.75 11.05 8.53
CA LEU A 185 1.79 12.02 8.93
C LEU A 185 1.79 13.33 8.15
N VAL A 186 1.41 13.27 6.89
CA VAL A 186 1.40 14.44 5.99
C VAL A 186 0.02 15.10 5.89
N ALA A 187 -0.96 14.64 6.67
CA ALA A 187 -2.34 15.11 6.59
C ALA A 187 -2.47 16.62 6.87
N ALA A 188 -1.75 17.14 7.87
CA ALA A 188 -1.79 18.55 8.23
C ALA A 188 -1.22 19.44 7.13
N GLU A 189 -0.10 19.04 6.51
CA GLU A 189 0.56 19.79 5.43
C GLU A 189 -0.31 19.81 4.17
N MET A 190 -0.96 18.67 3.86
CA MET A 190 -1.89 18.58 2.74
C MET A 190 -3.18 19.36 2.98
N SER A 191 -3.74 19.29 4.18
CA SER A 191 -4.95 20.04 4.53
C SER A 191 -4.74 21.54 4.46
N ALA A 192 -3.56 22.04 4.82
CA ALA A 192 -3.21 23.45 4.72
C ALA A 192 -3.16 23.97 3.27
N LEU A 193 -2.94 23.09 2.29
CA LEU A 193 -2.97 23.44 0.85
C LEU A 193 -4.41 23.50 0.30
N VAL A 194 -5.31 22.70 0.87
CA VAL A 194 -6.72 22.59 0.43
C VAL A 194 -7.61 23.60 1.16
N ALA A 195 -7.22 24.01 2.39
CA ALA A 195 -8.00 24.96 3.18
C ALA A 195 -8.13 26.31 2.44
N PRO A 196 -9.34 26.86 2.32
CA PRO A 196 -9.52 28.21 1.80
C PRO A 196 -8.67 29.16 2.63
N ARG A 197 -7.88 30.00 1.98
CA ARG A 197 -7.17 31.09 2.66
C ARG A 197 -8.19 32.15 3.09
N PHE A 198 -8.78 31.96 4.26
CA PHE A 198 -9.52 33.03 4.92
C PHE A 198 -8.49 34.05 5.44
N GLY A 199 -8.24 35.08 4.67
CA GLY A 199 -7.42 36.22 5.09
C GLY A 199 -7.70 37.38 4.17
N PHE A 200 -8.04 38.53 4.76
CA PHE A 200 -8.14 39.82 4.08
C PHE A 200 -6.75 40.24 3.56
N SER A 201 -6.35 39.77 2.40
CA SER A 201 -5.22 40.33 1.69
C SER A 201 -5.73 41.46 0.78
N THR A 202 -5.62 42.67 1.25
CA THR A 202 -5.68 43.88 0.42
C THR A 202 -4.48 43.89 -0.52
N SER A 203 -4.55 43.20 -1.64
CA SER A 203 -3.71 43.51 -2.80
C SER A 203 -4.42 42.96 -4.05
N SER A 204 -4.91 43.89 -4.81
CA SER A 204 -5.44 43.78 -6.17
C SER A 204 -4.36 43.26 -7.12
N ARG A 205 -4.21 41.96 -7.20
CA ARG A 205 -3.75 41.23 -8.39
C ARG A 205 -4.68 40.08 -8.55
N ALA A 206 -5.35 40.01 -9.70
CA ALA A 206 -6.16 38.89 -10.12
C ALA A 206 -5.34 37.59 -9.97
N ALA A 207 -5.54 36.91 -8.84
CA ALA A 207 -4.98 35.59 -8.63
C ALA A 207 -5.79 34.68 -9.56
N GLU A 208 -5.19 34.30 -10.66
CA GLU A 208 -5.64 33.18 -11.47
C GLU A 208 -5.89 32.03 -10.49
N HIS A 209 -7.12 31.56 -10.42
CA HIS A 209 -7.43 30.33 -9.68
C HIS A 209 -6.58 29.22 -10.29
N PRO A 210 -5.64 28.60 -9.54
CA PRO A 210 -4.84 27.53 -10.09
C PRO A 210 -5.81 26.47 -10.63
N SER A 211 -5.58 25.98 -11.85
CA SER A 211 -6.38 24.90 -12.39
C SER A 211 -6.38 23.73 -11.41
N SER A 212 -7.48 22.97 -11.32
CA SER A 212 -7.56 21.82 -10.42
C SER A 212 -6.36 20.88 -10.57
N ALA A 213 -5.88 20.68 -11.79
CA ALA A 213 -4.69 19.89 -12.10
C ALA A 213 -3.40 20.43 -11.44
N SER A 214 -3.18 21.76 -11.41
CA SER A 214 -2.00 22.36 -10.78
C SER A 214 -2.03 22.24 -9.25
N LEU A 215 -3.22 22.25 -8.65
CA LEU A 215 -3.39 22.03 -7.21
C LEU A 215 -3.13 20.58 -6.84
N GLU A 216 -3.62 19.63 -7.63
CA GLU A 216 -3.40 18.20 -7.43
C GLU A 216 -1.91 17.85 -7.48
N GLU A 217 -1.20 18.32 -8.51
CA GLU A 217 0.25 18.12 -8.63
C GLU A 217 1.01 18.72 -7.42
N LYS A 218 0.58 19.88 -6.93
CA LYS A 218 1.18 20.50 -5.75
C LYS A 218 0.93 19.69 -4.48
N ILE A 219 -0.28 19.14 -4.30
CA ILE A 219 -0.62 18.27 -3.17
C ILE A 219 0.25 17.02 -3.19
N GLU A 220 0.38 16.37 -4.34
CA GLU A 220 1.20 15.18 -4.53
C GLU A 220 2.67 15.45 -4.20
N ARG A 221 3.27 16.45 -4.80
CA ARG A 221 4.67 16.84 -4.52
C ARG A 221 4.91 17.17 -3.05
N THR A 222 3.97 17.88 -2.41
CA THR A 222 4.08 18.21 -0.98
C THR A 222 3.96 16.96 -0.12
N GLY A 223 3.04 16.05 -0.46
CA GLY A 223 2.89 14.77 0.25
C GLY A 223 4.14 13.91 0.17
N ILE A 224 4.70 13.73 -1.03
CA ILE A 224 5.94 12.98 -1.24
C ILE A 224 7.13 13.62 -0.51
N ALA A 225 7.28 14.96 -0.60
CA ALA A 225 8.35 15.67 0.09
C ALA A 225 8.23 15.57 1.61
N ALA A 226 7.02 15.63 2.15
CA ALA A 226 6.77 15.46 3.57
C ALA A 226 7.04 14.03 4.03
N ALA A 227 6.65 13.02 3.27
CA ALA A 227 6.98 11.63 3.55
C ALA A 227 8.50 11.40 3.59
N ARG A 228 9.25 11.92 2.62
CA ARG A 228 10.72 11.83 2.58
C ARG A 228 11.42 12.52 3.75
N ARG A 229 10.79 13.52 4.37
CA ARG A 229 11.31 14.17 5.59
C ARG A 229 10.98 13.41 6.87
N LYS A 230 9.86 12.69 6.87
CA LYS A 230 9.32 12.02 8.07
C LYS A 230 9.81 10.58 8.21
N PHE A 231 9.97 9.88 7.10
CA PHE A 231 10.42 8.49 7.10
C PHE A 231 11.93 8.40 6.81
N ILE A 232 12.56 7.38 7.38
CA ILE A 232 13.99 7.12 7.16
C ILE A 232 14.25 6.76 5.68
N PRO A 233 15.42 7.15 5.12
CA PRO A 233 15.76 6.89 3.72
C PRO A 233 15.70 5.41 3.34
N GLU A 234 16.11 4.51 4.26
CA GLU A 234 16.08 3.07 4.05
C GLU A 234 14.68 2.56 3.74
N PHE A 235 13.66 3.08 4.41
CA PHE A 235 12.27 2.72 4.16
C PHE A 235 11.80 3.27 2.81
N ILE A 236 12.03 4.56 2.56
CA ILE A 236 11.61 5.21 1.30
C ILE A 236 12.19 4.49 0.08
N ASN A 237 13.45 4.03 0.16
CA ASN A 237 14.13 3.33 -0.95
C ASN A 237 13.61 1.90 -1.19
N ARG A 238 12.80 1.35 -0.31
CA ARG A 238 12.17 0.03 -0.46
C ARG A 238 10.73 0.10 -0.97
N LEU A 239 10.19 1.31 -1.10
CA LEU A 239 8.88 1.53 -1.67
C LEU A 239 8.96 1.54 -3.19
N ASP A 240 8.04 0.85 -3.83
CA ASP A 240 7.88 0.93 -5.27
C ASP A 240 7.14 2.20 -5.65
N LYS A 241 6.14 2.60 -4.84
CA LYS A 241 5.38 3.85 -5.03
C LYS A 241 4.90 4.47 -3.74
N ILE A 242 4.95 5.82 -3.74
CA ILE A 242 4.28 6.66 -2.76
C ILE A 242 3.13 7.34 -3.49
N VAL A 243 1.91 7.08 -3.05
CA VAL A 243 0.69 7.60 -3.68
C VAL A 243 -0.04 8.51 -2.72
N THR A 244 -0.34 9.70 -3.18
CA THR A 244 -1.11 10.68 -2.43
C THR A 244 -2.57 10.61 -2.82
N PHE A 245 -3.44 10.19 -1.90
CA PHE A 245 -4.89 10.11 -2.15
C PHE A 245 -5.50 11.50 -2.22
N LYS A 246 -6.30 11.76 -3.24
CA LYS A 246 -7.01 13.01 -3.43
C LYS A 246 -8.23 13.11 -2.51
N PRO A 247 -8.58 14.30 -2.01
CA PRO A 247 -9.85 14.49 -1.32
C PRO A 247 -11.00 14.08 -2.24
N LEU A 248 -11.97 13.33 -1.73
CA LEU A 248 -13.21 13.08 -2.47
C LEU A 248 -13.89 14.43 -2.64
N GLY A 249 -13.83 15.00 -3.84
CA GLY A 249 -14.53 16.24 -4.14
C GLY A 249 -16.03 16.06 -3.87
N THR A 250 -16.65 17.02 -3.20
CA THR A 250 -18.10 17.14 -3.23
C THR A 250 -18.49 17.28 -4.70
N ARG A 251 -19.22 16.30 -5.26
CA ARG A 251 -19.82 16.47 -6.57
C ARG A 251 -20.59 17.78 -6.53
N PRO A 252 -20.40 18.69 -7.48
CA PRO A 252 -21.38 19.77 -7.65
C PRO A 252 -22.72 19.10 -7.96
N THR A 253 -23.68 19.37 -7.10
CA THR A 253 -25.10 19.04 -7.28
C THR A 253 -25.66 19.77 -8.48
#